data_fcdcec43bc0234e542e61da1c3f8d5ef
#
_entry.id   fcdcec43bc0234e542e61da1c3f8d5ef
#
_cell.length_a   1.000
_cell.length_b   1.000
_cell.length_c   1.000
_cell.angle_alpha   90.00
_cell.angle_beta   90.00
_cell.angle_gamma   90.00
#
_symmetry.space_group_name_H-M   'P 1'
#
loop_
_entity.id
_entity.type
_entity.pdbx_description
1 polymer ?
#
loop_
_entity_poly.entity_id
_entity_poly.type
_entity_poly.pdbx_seq_one_letter_code
_entity_poly.pdbx_strand_id
1 'polypeptide(L)'
;DGLSGTLTIITLMSIYVIDQMKALAGEFSFMILLFAVCILGYLWYNATPSRLLMGDAGSRAMGLFISISILKTGCPFLYIPVALVLILDGGLGLLKVALLRFLKIHILTHVRTPLHDHVRKVWDWSNTQTVFRFAIIQIILAAAVIYAVK
;
A
#
# COMPACT_ATOMS: atom_id res chain seq x y z
N ASP A 1 0.85 10.76 7.27
CA ASP A 1 0.51 11.90 6.42
C ASP A 1 0.70 11.55 4.94
N GLY A 2 -0.38 11.18 4.25
CA GLY A 2 -0.39 10.93 2.82
C GLY A 2 0.19 9.59 2.34
N LEU A 3 0.94 8.85 3.14
CA LEU A 3 1.67 7.66 2.71
C LEU A 3 0.73 6.50 2.37
N SER A 4 -0.11 6.09 3.29
CA SER A 4 -1.01 4.94 3.11
C SER A 4 -1.99 5.14 1.95
N GLY A 5 -2.58 6.32 1.85
CA GLY A 5 -3.47 6.66 0.73
C GLY A 5 -2.75 6.65 -0.62
N THR A 6 -1.55 7.23 -0.69
CA THR A 6 -0.75 7.24 -1.93
C THR A 6 -0.37 5.83 -2.38
N LEU A 7 0.15 5.00 -1.48
CA LEU A 7 0.50 3.61 -1.79
C LEU A 7 -0.73 2.79 -2.18
N THR A 8 -1.88 3.02 -1.53
CA THR A 8 -3.14 2.35 -1.88
C THR A 8 -3.60 2.71 -3.29
N ILE A 9 -3.53 3.98 -3.69
CA ILE A 9 -3.90 4.39 -5.05
C ILE A 9 -2.98 3.74 -6.08
N ILE A 10 -1.67 3.74 -5.87
CA ILE A 10 -0.71 3.10 -6.79
C ILE A 10 -1.05 1.62 -6.93
N THR A 11 -1.31 0.93 -5.82
CA THR A 11 -1.69 -0.48 -5.81
C THR A 11 -3.00 -0.73 -6.57
N LEU A 12 -4.05 0.06 -6.31
CA LEU A 12 -5.35 -0.06 -6.97
C LEU A 12 -5.26 0.21 -8.46
N MET A 13 -4.52 1.23 -8.88
CA MET A 13 -4.33 1.53 -10.30
C MET A 13 -3.54 0.43 -11.00
N SER A 14 -2.57 -0.18 -10.32
CA SER A 14 -1.84 -1.33 -10.86
C SER A 14 -2.75 -2.54 -11.04
N ILE A 15 -3.61 -2.82 -10.07
CA ILE A 15 -4.62 -3.90 -10.16
C ILE A 15 -5.60 -3.61 -11.30
N TYR A 16 -6.04 -2.37 -11.44
CA TYR A 16 -6.91 -1.94 -12.53
C TYR A 16 -6.29 -2.20 -13.90
N VAL A 17 -5.01 -1.84 -14.09
CA VAL A 17 -4.30 -2.10 -15.34
C VAL A 17 -4.20 -3.60 -15.64
N ILE A 18 -3.88 -4.43 -14.63
CA ILE A 18 -3.80 -5.88 -14.77
C ILE A 18 -5.18 -6.46 -15.15
N ASP A 19 -6.24 -5.98 -14.54
CA ASP A 19 -7.61 -6.38 -14.82
C ASP A 19 -8.00 -6.07 -16.29
N GLN A 20 -7.68 -4.87 -16.76
CA GLN A 20 -7.88 -4.46 -18.15
C GLN A 20 -7.08 -5.32 -19.14
N MET A 21 -5.82 -5.62 -18.83
CA MET A 21 -4.97 -6.46 -19.70
C MET A 21 -5.48 -7.89 -19.83
N LYS A 22 -6.15 -8.42 -18.81
CA LYS A 22 -6.74 -9.76 -18.82
C LYS A 22 -8.13 -9.82 -19.42
N ALA A 23 -8.63 -8.72 -19.96
CA ALA A 23 -9.98 -8.58 -20.50
C ALA A 23 -11.09 -9.02 -19.49
N LEU A 24 -10.81 -8.94 -18.20
CA LEU A 24 -11.78 -9.19 -17.13
C LEU A 24 -12.58 -7.92 -16.79
N ALA A 25 -12.37 -6.86 -17.58
CA ALA A 25 -12.98 -5.56 -17.41
C ALA A 25 -14.50 -5.69 -17.33
N GLY A 26 -15.06 -5.34 -16.19
CA GLY A 26 -16.47 -5.38 -15.88
C GLY A 26 -16.86 -4.25 -14.95
N GLU A 27 -18.04 -4.34 -14.38
CA GLU A 27 -18.55 -3.35 -13.42
C GLU A 27 -17.59 -3.13 -12.22
N PHE A 28 -16.81 -4.15 -11.86
CA PHE A 28 -15.87 -4.07 -10.76
C PHE A 28 -14.68 -3.15 -11.05
N SER A 29 -14.22 -3.04 -12.30
CA SER A 29 -13.18 -2.09 -12.69
C SER A 29 -13.60 -0.65 -12.41
N PHE A 30 -14.89 -0.32 -12.62
CA PHE A 30 -15.45 0.97 -12.25
C PHE A 30 -15.38 1.22 -10.74
N MET A 31 -15.66 0.20 -9.92
CA MET A 31 -15.57 0.30 -8.46
C MET A 31 -14.14 0.59 -7.98
N ILE A 32 -13.11 0.01 -8.65
CA ILE A 32 -11.71 0.30 -8.34
C ILE A 32 -11.40 1.79 -8.59
N LEU A 33 -11.83 2.32 -9.73
CA LEU A 33 -11.64 3.73 -10.06
C LEU A 33 -12.39 4.65 -9.10
N LEU A 34 -13.64 4.33 -8.79
CA LEU A 34 -14.46 5.10 -7.85
C LEU A 34 -13.80 5.17 -6.47
N PHE A 35 -13.32 4.03 -5.97
CA PHE A 35 -12.65 3.98 -4.67
C PHE A 35 -11.33 4.75 -4.69
N ALA A 36 -10.55 4.65 -5.78
CA ALA A 36 -9.33 5.44 -5.94
C ALA A 36 -9.61 6.95 -5.92
N VAL A 37 -10.68 7.41 -6.59
CA VAL A 37 -11.08 8.82 -6.57
C VAL A 37 -11.49 9.26 -5.16
N CYS A 38 -12.21 8.42 -4.42
CA CYS A 38 -12.54 8.71 -3.01
C CYS A 38 -11.27 8.88 -2.16
N ILE A 39 -10.26 8.03 -2.37
CA ILE A 39 -8.97 8.15 -1.66
C ILE A 39 -8.23 9.42 -2.09
N LEU A 40 -8.30 9.83 -3.36
CA LEU A 40 -7.72 11.10 -3.82
C LEU A 40 -8.36 12.30 -3.09
N GLY A 41 -9.69 12.30 -2.96
CA GLY A 41 -10.40 13.32 -2.17
C GLY A 41 -9.96 13.33 -0.70
N TYR A 42 -9.77 12.16 -0.11
CA TYR A 42 -9.21 12.05 1.24
C TYR A 42 -7.78 12.59 1.31
N LEU A 43 -6.91 12.26 0.35
CA LEU A 43 -5.51 12.70 0.31
C LEU A 43 -5.37 14.21 0.22
N TRP A 44 -6.34 14.91 -0.36
CA TRP A 44 -6.36 16.37 -0.40
C TRP A 44 -6.21 16.99 1.00
N TYR A 45 -6.80 16.33 2.01
CA TYR A 45 -6.73 16.79 3.41
C TYR A 45 -5.69 16.04 4.25
N ASN A 46 -5.27 14.85 3.82
CA ASN A 46 -4.31 14.03 4.55
C ASN A 46 -2.85 14.26 4.14
N ALA A 47 -2.59 14.94 3.01
CA ALA A 47 -1.23 15.35 2.64
C ALA A 47 -0.62 16.28 3.69
N THR A 48 0.72 16.28 3.78
CA THR A 48 1.44 17.06 4.78
C THR A 48 1.31 18.59 4.52
N PRO A 49 0.90 19.39 5.51
CA PRO A 49 0.52 19.03 6.88
C PRO A 49 -0.90 18.44 6.96
N SER A 50 -1.01 17.25 7.54
CA SER A 50 -2.28 16.51 7.57
C SER A 50 -3.33 17.20 8.42
N ARG A 51 -4.50 17.43 7.83
CA ARG A 51 -5.70 17.97 8.50
C ARG A 51 -6.76 16.91 8.77
N LEU A 52 -6.60 15.72 8.21
CA LEU A 52 -7.53 14.61 8.33
C LEU A 52 -6.76 13.30 8.50
N LEU A 53 -7.05 12.57 9.55
CA LEU A 53 -6.49 11.23 9.80
C LEU A 53 -7.50 10.17 9.42
N MET A 54 -7.05 9.08 8.82
CA MET A 54 -7.91 8.01 8.33
C MET A 54 -8.49 7.14 9.46
N GLY A 55 -7.73 6.93 10.51
CA GLY A 55 -8.08 6.00 11.58
C GLY A 55 -8.11 4.53 11.15
N ASP A 56 -8.47 3.65 12.08
CA ASP A 56 -8.49 2.20 11.87
C ASP A 56 -9.57 1.75 10.89
N ALA A 57 -10.71 2.42 10.88
CA ALA A 57 -11.82 2.07 10.00
C ALA A 57 -11.44 2.25 8.52
N GLY A 58 -10.83 3.38 8.18
CA GLY A 58 -10.41 3.66 6.80
C GLY A 58 -9.26 2.78 6.34
N SER A 59 -8.26 2.54 7.20
CA SER A 59 -7.13 1.67 6.85
C SER A 59 -7.56 0.21 6.63
N ARG A 60 -8.49 -0.30 7.43
CA ARG A 60 -9.07 -1.64 7.25
C ARG A 60 -9.92 -1.73 5.98
N ALA A 61 -10.72 -0.69 5.69
CA ALA A 61 -11.52 -0.62 4.47
C ALA A 61 -10.63 -0.65 3.21
N MET A 62 -9.53 0.12 3.20
CA MET A 62 -8.56 0.09 2.11
C MET A 62 -7.94 -1.29 1.92
N GLY A 63 -7.48 -1.93 3.00
CA GLY A 63 -6.89 -3.26 2.95
C GLY A 63 -7.87 -4.31 2.43
N LEU A 64 -9.11 -4.30 2.91
CA LEU A 64 -10.15 -5.21 2.46
C LEU A 64 -10.46 -5.01 0.97
N PHE A 65 -10.62 -3.75 0.54
CA PHE A 65 -10.94 -3.45 -0.85
C PHE A 65 -9.81 -3.86 -1.81
N ILE A 66 -8.55 -3.62 -1.45
CA ILE A 66 -7.39 -4.11 -2.22
C ILE A 66 -7.41 -5.63 -2.33
N SER A 67 -7.67 -6.32 -1.21
CA SER A 67 -7.72 -7.79 -1.18
C SER A 67 -8.81 -8.35 -2.09
N ILE A 68 -10.00 -7.78 -2.06
CA ILE A 68 -11.10 -8.17 -2.95
C ILE A 68 -10.72 -7.89 -4.41
N SER A 69 -10.14 -6.73 -4.68
CA SER A 69 -9.75 -6.32 -6.03
C SER A 69 -8.76 -7.28 -6.67
N ILE A 70 -7.72 -7.68 -5.93
CA ILE A 70 -6.72 -8.61 -6.48
C ILE A 70 -7.26 -10.03 -6.64
N LEU A 71 -8.14 -10.49 -5.75
CA LEU A 71 -8.79 -11.80 -5.89
C LEU A 71 -9.65 -11.86 -7.16
N LYS A 72 -10.30 -10.77 -7.51
CA LYS A 72 -11.10 -10.64 -8.74
C LYS A 72 -10.27 -10.78 -10.02
N THR A 73 -9.00 -10.41 -10.01
CA THR A 73 -8.10 -10.58 -11.19
C THR A 73 -7.76 -12.05 -11.47
N GLY A 74 -8.11 -12.98 -10.58
CA GLY A 74 -7.76 -14.39 -10.70
C GLY A 74 -6.27 -14.71 -10.47
N CYS A 75 -5.48 -13.72 -10.09
CA CYS A 75 -4.04 -13.88 -9.81
C CYS A 75 -3.66 -13.33 -8.43
N PRO A 76 -4.11 -13.96 -7.34
CA PRO A 76 -3.92 -13.44 -5.99
C PRO A 76 -2.44 -13.26 -5.60
N PHE A 77 -1.55 -14.08 -6.13
CA PHE A 77 -0.10 -13.98 -5.84
C PHE A 77 0.54 -12.71 -6.39
N LEU A 78 -0.05 -12.05 -7.38
CA LEU A 78 0.41 -10.74 -7.86
C LEU A 78 0.25 -9.63 -6.81
N TYR A 79 -0.57 -9.86 -5.79
CA TYR A 79 -0.70 -8.92 -4.67
C TYR A 79 0.65 -8.64 -4.00
N ILE A 80 1.47 -9.67 -3.81
CA ILE A 80 2.76 -9.53 -3.11
C ILE A 80 3.64 -8.47 -3.78
N PRO A 81 4.02 -8.60 -5.06
CA PRO A 81 4.88 -7.59 -5.69
C PRO A 81 4.17 -6.26 -5.99
N VAL A 82 2.87 -6.27 -6.29
CA VAL A 82 2.11 -5.05 -6.61
C VAL A 82 1.88 -4.17 -5.38
N ALA A 83 1.77 -4.73 -4.19
CA ALA A 83 1.61 -4.01 -2.93
C ALA A 83 2.82 -4.13 -2.00
N LEU A 84 4.00 -4.48 -2.54
CA LEU A 84 5.16 -4.86 -1.73
C LEU A 84 5.55 -3.80 -0.71
N VAL A 85 5.61 -2.52 -1.09
CA VAL A 85 5.97 -1.43 -0.18
C VAL A 85 4.93 -1.27 0.92
N LEU A 86 3.63 -1.36 0.56
CA LEU A 86 2.53 -1.29 1.53
C LEU A 86 2.58 -2.47 2.52
N ILE A 87 2.87 -3.68 2.02
CA ILE A 87 3.01 -4.88 2.84
C ILE A 87 4.21 -4.77 3.77
N LEU A 88 5.35 -4.32 3.28
CA LEU A 88 6.55 -4.17 4.09
C LEU A 88 6.39 -3.10 5.16
N ASP A 89 5.80 -1.96 4.82
CA ASP A 89 5.61 -0.87 5.77
C ASP A 89 4.70 -1.29 6.94
N GLY A 90 3.54 -1.89 6.65
CA GLY A 90 2.59 -2.34 7.68
C GLY A 90 2.89 -3.74 8.22
N GLY A 91 3.25 -4.68 7.34
CA GLY A 91 3.38 -6.10 7.67
C GLY A 91 4.58 -6.43 8.56
N LEU A 92 5.71 -5.75 8.39
CA LEU A 92 6.87 -5.95 9.27
C LEU A 92 6.57 -5.63 10.73
N GLY A 93 5.73 -4.63 10.99
CA GLY A 93 5.29 -4.32 12.33
C GLY A 93 4.47 -5.46 12.95
N LEU A 94 3.50 -5.97 12.19
CA LEU A 94 2.67 -7.10 12.61
C LEU A 94 3.50 -8.36 12.82
N LEU A 95 4.42 -8.67 11.89
CA LEU A 95 5.30 -9.83 11.98
C LEU A 95 6.20 -9.76 13.23
N LYS A 96 6.80 -8.59 13.49
CA LYS A 96 7.61 -8.37 14.69
C LYS A 96 6.83 -8.62 15.98
N VAL A 97 5.64 -8.05 16.09
CA VAL A 97 4.78 -8.22 17.26
C VAL A 97 4.31 -9.68 17.40
N ALA A 98 3.93 -10.32 16.30
CA ALA A 98 3.48 -11.71 16.31
C ALA A 98 4.60 -12.67 16.74
N LEU A 99 5.80 -12.54 16.18
CA LEU A 99 6.94 -13.37 16.55
C LEU A 99 7.36 -13.17 18.01
N LEU A 100 7.34 -11.91 18.48
CA LEU A 100 7.63 -11.63 19.89
C LEU A 100 6.60 -12.26 20.82
N ARG A 101 5.30 -12.18 20.46
CA ARG A 101 4.21 -12.63 21.32
C ARG A 101 4.06 -14.15 21.33
N PHE A 102 4.17 -14.80 20.16
CA PHE A 102 3.92 -16.25 20.05
C PHE A 102 5.19 -17.10 20.21
N LEU A 103 6.30 -16.67 19.64
CA LEU A 103 7.55 -17.44 19.62
C LEU A 103 8.62 -16.87 20.54
N LYS A 104 8.39 -15.72 21.16
CA LYS A 104 9.38 -14.98 21.98
C LYS A 104 10.71 -14.72 21.25
N ILE A 105 10.68 -14.70 19.92
CA ILE A 105 11.85 -14.42 19.08
C ILE A 105 11.96 -12.92 18.86
N HIS A 106 13.10 -12.35 19.21
CA HIS A 106 13.41 -10.93 19.01
C HIS A 106 14.07 -10.76 17.65
N ILE A 107 13.25 -10.40 16.63
CA ILE A 107 13.75 -10.04 15.30
C ILE A 107 13.68 -8.52 15.10
N LEU A 108 14.49 -8.01 14.18
CA LEU A 108 14.47 -6.60 13.78
C LEU A 108 14.63 -5.64 14.98
N THR A 109 15.49 -5.98 15.94
CA THR A 109 15.72 -5.18 17.16
C THR A 109 16.20 -3.76 16.84
N HIS A 110 16.97 -3.61 15.75
CA HIS A 110 17.50 -2.32 15.29
C HIS A 110 16.59 -1.59 14.30
N VAL A 111 15.54 -2.24 13.79
CA VAL A 111 14.61 -1.64 12.83
C VAL A 111 13.35 -1.21 13.57
N ARG A 112 13.04 0.08 13.51
CA ARG A 112 11.75 0.59 13.97
C ARG A 112 10.67 0.20 12.98
N THR A 113 9.55 -0.25 13.50
CA THR A 113 8.36 -0.57 12.69
C THR A 113 7.21 0.35 13.09
N PRO A 114 6.45 0.90 12.13
CA PRO A 114 6.52 0.71 10.67
C PRO A 114 7.80 1.28 10.02
N LEU A 115 8.11 0.88 8.77
CA LEU A 115 9.33 1.30 8.07
C LEU A 115 9.41 2.81 7.85
N HIS A 116 8.28 3.46 7.58
CA HIS A 116 8.24 4.92 7.41
C HIS A 116 8.69 5.66 8.67
N ASP A 117 8.44 5.12 9.86
CA ASP A 117 8.92 5.71 11.11
C ASP A 117 10.44 5.52 11.29
N HIS A 118 10.98 4.39 10.81
CA HIS A 118 12.41 4.15 10.80
C HIS A 118 13.16 5.15 9.91
N VAL A 119 12.74 5.32 8.65
CA VAL A 119 13.43 6.23 7.73
C VAL A 119 13.31 7.69 8.16
N ARG A 120 12.22 8.07 8.82
CA ARG A 120 12.05 9.42 9.37
C ARG A 120 12.94 9.70 10.58
N LYS A 121 13.07 8.74 11.49
CA LYS A 121 13.76 8.95 12.76
C LYS A 121 15.23 8.57 12.73
N VAL A 122 15.67 7.70 11.83
CA VAL A 122 17.04 7.23 11.72
C VAL A 122 17.77 7.88 10.55
N TRP A 123 17.05 8.10 9.43
CA TRP A 123 17.64 8.70 8.22
C TRP A 123 17.23 10.16 8.01
N ASP A 124 16.51 10.76 8.97
CA ASP A 124 16.05 12.16 8.95
C ASP A 124 15.26 12.56 7.69
N TRP A 125 14.53 11.60 7.12
CA TRP A 125 13.68 11.93 5.98
C TRP A 125 12.46 12.75 6.42
N SER A 126 12.15 13.81 5.67
CA SER A 126 10.90 14.53 5.87
C SER A 126 9.67 13.67 5.52
N ASN A 127 8.49 14.05 5.97
CA ASN A 127 7.23 13.37 5.62
C ASN A 127 7.06 13.30 4.11
N THR A 128 7.25 14.41 3.41
CA THR A 128 7.13 14.50 1.96
C THR A 128 8.15 13.60 1.24
N GLN A 129 9.41 13.62 1.68
CA GLN A 129 10.43 12.73 1.11
C GLN A 129 10.08 11.25 1.29
N THR A 130 9.56 10.87 2.44
CA THR A 130 9.14 9.50 2.73
C THR A 130 8.02 9.07 1.78
N VAL A 131 6.98 9.89 1.63
CA VAL A 131 5.85 9.60 0.72
C VAL A 131 6.32 9.46 -0.72
N PHE A 132 7.10 10.43 -1.22
CA PHE A 132 7.56 10.39 -2.61
C PHE A 132 8.50 9.21 -2.91
N ARG A 133 9.47 8.93 -2.03
CA ARG A 133 10.42 7.83 -2.24
C ARG A 133 9.74 6.48 -2.18
N PHE A 134 8.82 6.27 -1.25
CA PHE A 134 8.04 5.03 -1.17
C PHE A 134 7.12 4.88 -2.37
N ALA A 135 6.49 5.97 -2.83
CA ALA A 135 5.67 5.97 -4.04
C ALA A 135 6.49 5.61 -5.29
N ILE A 136 7.69 6.19 -5.45
CA ILE A 136 8.58 5.87 -6.58
C ILE A 136 8.94 4.40 -6.59
N ILE A 137 9.35 3.83 -5.45
CA ILE A 137 9.69 2.42 -5.34
C ILE A 137 8.48 1.55 -5.70
N GLN A 138 7.30 1.88 -5.18
CA GLN A 138 6.07 1.13 -5.47
C GLN A 138 5.68 1.21 -6.95
N ILE A 139 5.82 2.37 -7.60
CA ILE A 139 5.55 2.54 -9.03
C ILE A 139 6.50 1.69 -9.87
N ILE A 140 7.81 1.69 -9.54
CA ILE A 140 8.80 0.88 -10.26
C ILE A 140 8.46 -0.61 -10.16
N LEU A 141 8.12 -1.09 -8.95
CA LEU A 141 7.73 -2.47 -8.73
C LEU A 141 6.45 -2.83 -9.50
N ALA A 142 5.44 -1.96 -9.43
CA ALA A 142 4.18 -2.15 -10.14
C ALA A 142 4.39 -2.18 -11.66
N ALA A 143 5.21 -1.29 -12.21
CA ALA A 143 5.55 -1.27 -13.63
C ALA A 143 6.27 -2.56 -14.05
N ALA A 144 7.22 -3.05 -13.25
CA ALA A 144 7.91 -4.31 -13.51
C ALA A 144 6.93 -5.50 -13.54
N VAL A 145 5.98 -5.55 -12.60
CA VAL A 145 4.95 -6.60 -12.56
C VAL A 145 4.03 -6.52 -13.79
N ILE A 146 3.55 -5.34 -14.12
CA ILE A 146 2.68 -5.13 -15.30
C ILE A 146 3.40 -5.57 -16.58
N TYR A 147 4.68 -5.24 -16.70
CA TYR A 147 5.50 -5.68 -17.84
C TYR A 147 5.67 -7.20 -17.89
N ALA A 148 5.87 -7.84 -16.74
CA ALA A 148 6.05 -9.30 -16.63
C ALA A 148 4.75 -10.09 -16.89
N VAL A 149 3.58 -9.47 -16.67
CA VAL A 149 2.26 -10.09 -16.88
C VAL A 149 1.78 -9.92 -18.34
N LYS A 150 2.35 -8.98 -19.08
CA LYS A 150 2.02 -8.72 -20.48
C LYS A 150 2.47 -9.88 -21.39
#